data_fe07479868550b6b2467c25e7ff7fa69
#
_entry.id   fe07479868550b6b2467c25e7ff7fa69
#
_cell.length_a   1.000
_cell.length_b   1.000
_cell.length_c   1.000
_cell.angle_alpha   90.00
_cell.angle_beta   90.00
_cell.angle_gamma   90.00
#
_symmetry.space_group_name_H-M   'P 1'
#
loop_
_entity.id
_entity.type
_entity.pdbx_description
1 polymer ?
#
loop_
_entity_poly.entity_id
_entity_poly.type
_entity_poly.pdbx_seq_one_letter_code
_entity_poly.pdbx_strand_id
1 'polypeptide(L)'
;MVHCFQGYLVPMPLTPERYESRSRAENLDPFASRLYCSEGAPAAVMMIARRGWTSRLAAMAVAPDFRGRGLGKNVMKGALEEAARRKDRAMILEVIEQNQTAVSLYTGLGFRPIRRLVGYYFHPQDADLHGSDHEHLREIDPLMVARLMATEGEPDLPWMLMPETFSAATQPVQALHLNEIAFAIVADPEAEKIVVRGLLVKKAHRRRGWGSRILTALEARFADRPLAIPAWAPENLAPGLFRRAGWQQEKLNQLEMKIEF
;
A
#
# COMPACT_ATOMS: atom_id res chain seq x y z
N MET A 1 -2.24 -17.30 -11.63
CA MET A 1 -2.04 -16.43 -10.46
C MET A 1 -3.26 -16.43 -9.54
N VAL A 2 -4.47 -16.08 -10.01
CA VAL A 2 -5.71 -16.04 -9.19
C VAL A 2 -5.94 -17.35 -8.41
N HIS A 3 -5.74 -18.51 -9.06
CA HIS A 3 -5.85 -19.82 -8.41
C HIS A 3 -4.99 -19.97 -7.14
N CYS A 4 -3.76 -19.42 -7.12
CA CYS A 4 -2.89 -19.52 -5.95
C CYS A 4 -3.41 -18.69 -4.75
N PHE A 5 -4.24 -17.67 -4.98
CA PHE A 5 -4.83 -16.83 -3.93
C PHE A 5 -6.21 -17.30 -3.47
N GLN A 6 -6.73 -18.44 -3.93
CA GLN A 6 -7.99 -18.97 -3.45
C GLN A 6 -7.95 -19.21 -1.93
N GLY A 7 -8.99 -18.73 -1.23
CA GLY A 7 -9.08 -18.79 0.23
C GLY A 7 -8.10 -17.88 0.98
N TYR A 8 -7.54 -16.86 0.31
CA TYR A 8 -6.73 -15.83 0.98
C TYR A 8 -7.62 -14.88 1.80
N LEU A 9 -7.08 -14.31 2.89
CA LEU A 9 -7.82 -13.46 3.83
C LEU A 9 -8.46 -12.21 3.19
N VAL A 10 -7.87 -11.71 2.11
CA VAL A 10 -8.38 -10.56 1.36
C VAL A 10 -8.55 -10.97 -0.10
N PRO A 11 -9.72 -10.73 -0.70
CA PRO A 11 -9.91 -10.97 -2.13
C PRO A 11 -8.88 -10.18 -2.96
N MET A 12 -8.23 -10.85 -3.90
CA MET A 12 -7.28 -10.21 -4.82
C MET A 12 -7.83 -10.29 -6.24
N PRO A 13 -8.73 -9.39 -6.64
CA PRO A 13 -9.24 -9.36 -8.01
C PRO A 13 -8.13 -8.83 -8.92
N LEU A 14 -7.50 -9.72 -9.67
CA LEU A 14 -6.47 -9.41 -10.65
C LEU A 14 -7.07 -9.46 -12.05
N THR A 15 -7.32 -8.28 -12.63
CA THR A 15 -7.50 -8.15 -14.08
C THR A 15 -6.16 -7.75 -14.72
N PRO A 16 -5.99 -7.92 -16.05
CA PRO A 16 -4.78 -7.48 -16.75
C PRO A 16 -4.45 -6.00 -16.49
N GLU A 17 -5.45 -5.13 -16.52
CA GLU A 17 -5.32 -3.69 -16.34
C GLU A 17 -4.85 -3.35 -14.90
N ARG A 18 -5.44 -4.01 -13.92
CA ARG A 18 -5.03 -3.86 -12.50
C ARG A 18 -3.61 -4.40 -12.28
N TYR A 19 -3.26 -5.51 -12.93
CA TYR A 19 -1.90 -6.04 -12.84
C TYR A 19 -0.88 -5.08 -13.47
N GLU A 20 -1.20 -4.50 -14.64
CA GLU A 20 -0.34 -3.53 -15.33
C GLU A 20 -0.15 -2.27 -14.48
N SER A 21 -1.23 -1.66 -13.98
CA SER A 21 -1.17 -0.48 -13.11
C SER A 21 -0.36 -0.76 -11.83
N ARG A 22 -0.59 -1.92 -11.22
CA ARG A 22 0.15 -2.37 -10.05
C ARG A 22 1.62 -2.58 -10.36
N SER A 23 1.94 -3.20 -11.49
CA SER A 23 3.33 -3.47 -11.90
C SER A 23 4.14 -2.18 -12.03
N ARG A 24 3.54 -1.15 -12.61
CA ARG A 24 4.18 0.17 -12.72
C ARG A 24 4.34 0.84 -11.35
N ALA A 25 3.25 0.96 -10.59
CA ALA A 25 3.24 1.67 -9.31
C ALA A 25 4.15 1.02 -8.26
N GLU A 26 4.21 -0.32 -8.22
CA GLU A 26 5.02 -1.05 -7.26
C GLU A 26 6.45 -1.33 -7.74
N ASN A 27 6.78 -1.04 -9.01
CA ASN A 27 8.04 -1.44 -9.66
C ASN A 27 8.26 -2.95 -9.63
N LEU A 28 7.24 -3.72 -10.03
CA LEU A 28 7.36 -5.17 -10.13
C LEU A 28 8.42 -5.54 -11.17
N ASP A 29 9.33 -6.41 -10.78
CA ASP A 29 10.39 -6.94 -11.66
C ASP A 29 9.93 -8.31 -12.21
N PRO A 30 9.58 -8.39 -13.51
CA PRO A 30 9.13 -9.65 -14.11
C PRO A 30 10.24 -10.71 -14.17
N PHE A 31 11.51 -10.29 -14.17
CA PHE A 31 12.65 -11.21 -14.18
C PHE A 31 12.98 -11.78 -12.81
N ALA A 32 12.59 -11.10 -11.74
CA ALA A 32 12.70 -11.59 -10.36
C ALA A 32 11.41 -12.29 -9.88
N SER A 33 10.28 -12.04 -10.53
CA SER A 33 9.01 -12.68 -10.22
C SER A 33 8.91 -14.09 -10.84
N ARG A 34 8.19 -15.01 -10.20
CA ARG A 34 8.11 -16.42 -10.63
C ARG A 34 6.69 -16.96 -10.51
N LEU A 35 6.31 -17.77 -11.48
CA LEU A 35 5.20 -18.70 -11.40
C LEU A 35 5.77 -20.12 -11.35
N TYR A 36 5.51 -20.82 -10.27
CA TYR A 36 5.91 -22.21 -10.09
C TYR A 36 4.78 -23.13 -10.52
N CYS A 37 5.10 -24.13 -11.34
CA CYS A 37 4.14 -25.12 -11.81
C CYS A 37 4.55 -26.51 -11.38
N SER A 38 3.57 -27.39 -11.15
CA SER A 38 3.75 -28.83 -10.95
C SER A 38 2.83 -29.54 -11.92
N GLU A 39 3.37 -30.41 -12.77
CA GLU A 39 2.62 -31.15 -13.80
C GLU A 39 1.74 -30.25 -14.69
N GLY A 40 2.26 -29.05 -15.03
CA GLY A 40 1.56 -28.05 -15.83
C GLY A 40 0.55 -27.18 -15.06
N ALA A 41 0.22 -27.49 -13.81
CA ALA A 41 -0.68 -26.70 -12.97
C ALA A 41 0.07 -25.65 -12.14
N PRO A 42 -0.47 -24.41 -11.96
CA PRO A 42 0.11 -23.40 -11.09
C PRO A 42 0.13 -23.85 -9.63
N ALA A 43 1.33 -24.02 -9.05
CA ALA A 43 1.54 -24.44 -7.67
C ALA A 43 1.82 -23.27 -6.70
N ALA A 44 2.60 -22.27 -7.15
CA ALA A 44 2.85 -21.07 -6.38
C ALA A 44 3.15 -19.88 -7.28
N VAL A 45 2.91 -18.68 -6.77
CA VAL A 45 3.31 -17.43 -7.42
C VAL A 45 4.08 -16.57 -6.43
N MET A 46 5.10 -15.89 -6.93
CA MET A 46 5.91 -14.93 -6.19
C MET A 46 6.12 -13.69 -7.06
N MET A 47 5.78 -12.52 -6.54
CA MET A 47 5.98 -11.24 -7.19
C MET A 47 7.00 -10.43 -6.40
N ILE A 48 8.06 -10.03 -7.09
CA ILE A 48 9.15 -9.23 -6.52
C ILE A 48 9.11 -7.83 -7.16
N ALA A 49 9.18 -6.82 -6.32
CA ALA A 49 9.39 -5.44 -6.72
C ALA A 49 10.82 -5.00 -6.35
N ARG A 50 11.40 -4.04 -7.08
CA ARG A 50 12.77 -3.59 -6.83
C ARG A 50 12.91 -2.07 -6.96
N ARG A 51 13.60 -1.45 -5.98
CA ARG A 51 13.99 -0.04 -5.98
C ARG A 51 15.40 0.10 -5.42
N GLY A 52 16.31 0.65 -6.18
CA GLY A 52 17.71 0.74 -5.78
C GLY A 52 18.29 -0.63 -5.42
N TRP A 53 18.79 -0.77 -4.20
CA TRP A 53 19.37 -2.00 -3.66
C TRP A 53 18.43 -2.76 -2.72
N THR A 54 17.15 -2.45 -2.77
CA THR A 54 16.13 -3.11 -1.96
C THR A 54 15.15 -3.83 -2.86
N SER A 55 14.87 -5.09 -2.55
CA SER A 55 13.76 -5.83 -3.11
C SER A 55 12.59 -5.87 -2.12
N ARG A 56 11.39 -6.07 -2.65
CA ARG A 56 10.16 -6.25 -1.88
C ARG A 56 9.41 -7.47 -2.38
N LEU A 57 9.03 -8.33 -1.46
CA LEU A 57 8.05 -9.37 -1.76
C LEU A 57 6.66 -8.73 -1.86
N ALA A 58 6.25 -8.38 -3.07
CA ALA A 58 4.99 -7.69 -3.33
C ALA A 58 3.76 -8.61 -3.19
N ALA A 59 3.94 -9.90 -3.47
CA ALA A 59 2.93 -10.92 -3.22
C ALA A 59 3.55 -12.32 -3.28
N MET A 60 3.05 -13.23 -2.47
CA MET A 60 3.33 -14.67 -2.56
C MET A 60 2.09 -15.46 -2.18
N ALA A 61 1.80 -16.48 -2.97
CA ALA A 61 0.75 -17.43 -2.64
C ALA A 61 1.09 -18.83 -3.12
N VAL A 62 0.66 -19.82 -2.35
CA VAL A 62 0.71 -21.25 -2.70
C VAL A 62 -0.70 -21.73 -2.96
N ALA A 63 -0.91 -22.42 -4.08
CA ALA A 63 -2.21 -22.98 -4.44
C ALA A 63 -2.69 -23.97 -3.37
N PRO A 64 -4.03 -24.06 -3.10
CA PRO A 64 -4.57 -24.85 -2.01
C PRO A 64 -4.01 -26.27 -1.92
N ASP A 65 -3.92 -26.97 -3.04
CA ASP A 65 -3.48 -28.37 -3.13
C ASP A 65 -2.00 -28.58 -2.77
N PHE A 66 -1.21 -27.51 -2.75
CA PHE A 66 0.23 -27.53 -2.46
C PHE A 66 0.59 -26.94 -1.09
N ARG A 67 -0.41 -26.46 -0.32
CA ARG A 67 -0.19 -25.91 1.03
C ARG A 67 0.20 -26.98 2.03
N GLY A 68 0.87 -26.59 3.14
CA GLY A 68 1.28 -27.49 4.20
C GLY A 68 2.47 -28.41 3.87
N ARG A 69 3.01 -28.35 2.63
CA ARG A 69 4.10 -29.22 2.15
C ARG A 69 5.48 -28.53 2.10
N GLY A 70 5.62 -27.38 2.74
CA GLY A 70 6.88 -26.63 2.76
C GLY A 70 7.20 -25.81 1.51
N LEU A 71 6.34 -25.83 0.46
CA LEU A 71 6.60 -25.14 -0.81
C LEU A 71 6.81 -23.63 -0.61
N GLY A 72 5.99 -22.97 0.21
CA GLY A 72 6.16 -21.53 0.49
C GLY A 72 7.53 -21.19 1.09
N LYS A 73 8.06 -22.05 1.99
CA LYS A 73 9.39 -21.90 2.57
C LYS A 73 10.49 -22.05 1.50
N ASN A 74 10.35 -23.01 0.61
CA ASN A 74 11.33 -23.25 -0.47
C ASN A 74 11.32 -22.10 -1.49
N VAL A 75 10.14 -21.59 -1.87
CA VAL A 75 9.99 -20.42 -2.74
C VAL A 75 10.69 -19.20 -2.14
N MET A 76 10.49 -18.95 -0.85
CA MET A 76 11.12 -17.82 -0.16
C MET A 76 12.63 -17.97 -0.01
N LYS A 77 13.14 -19.18 0.28
CA LYS A 77 14.59 -19.42 0.31
C LYS A 77 15.23 -19.11 -1.02
N GLY A 78 14.65 -19.60 -2.13
CA GLY A 78 15.12 -19.25 -3.48
C GLY A 78 15.09 -17.76 -3.77
N ALA A 79 14.06 -17.03 -3.31
CA ALA A 79 13.98 -15.57 -3.43
C ALA A 79 15.12 -14.85 -2.69
N LEU A 80 15.43 -15.28 -1.47
CA LEU A 80 16.52 -14.71 -0.66
C LEU A 80 17.89 -14.98 -1.29
N GLU A 81 18.13 -16.20 -1.75
CA GLU A 81 19.37 -16.57 -2.45
C GLU A 81 19.55 -15.76 -3.75
N GLU A 82 18.46 -15.54 -4.48
CA GLU A 82 18.49 -14.74 -5.71
C GLU A 82 18.73 -13.25 -5.42
N ALA A 83 18.12 -12.70 -4.37
CA ALA A 83 18.36 -11.35 -3.90
C ALA A 83 19.83 -11.15 -3.48
N ALA A 84 20.39 -12.07 -2.72
CA ALA A 84 21.79 -12.04 -2.31
C ALA A 84 22.75 -12.11 -3.53
N ARG A 85 22.47 -12.97 -4.53
CA ARG A 85 23.25 -13.03 -5.78
C ARG A 85 23.19 -11.73 -6.58
N ARG A 86 22.06 -11.01 -6.56
CA ARG A 86 21.91 -9.68 -7.16
C ARG A 86 22.60 -8.58 -6.36
N LYS A 87 23.12 -8.88 -5.16
CA LYS A 87 23.69 -7.92 -4.20
C LYS A 87 22.65 -6.89 -3.72
N ASP A 88 21.40 -7.31 -3.59
CA ASP A 88 20.42 -6.53 -2.87
C ASP A 88 20.90 -6.37 -1.41
N ARG A 89 20.69 -5.21 -0.79
CA ARG A 89 21.10 -4.97 0.61
C ARG A 89 20.04 -5.38 1.60
N ALA A 90 18.78 -5.41 1.16
CA ALA A 90 17.65 -5.79 1.99
C ALA A 90 16.50 -6.33 1.14
N MET A 91 15.68 -7.17 1.76
CA MET A 91 14.33 -7.49 1.27
C MET A 91 13.31 -7.08 2.31
N ILE A 92 12.24 -6.42 1.88
CA ILE A 92 11.09 -6.08 2.71
C ILE A 92 9.84 -6.81 2.24
N LEU A 93 8.85 -6.88 3.10
CA LEU A 93 7.51 -7.38 2.79
C LEU A 93 6.49 -6.75 3.75
N GLU A 94 5.24 -6.75 3.35
CA GLU A 94 4.12 -6.50 4.25
C GLU A 94 3.29 -7.77 4.38
N VAL A 95 2.97 -8.13 5.62
CA VAL A 95 2.17 -9.31 5.93
C VAL A 95 1.00 -8.93 6.82
N ILE A 96 -0.18 -9.46 6.52
CA ILE A 96 -1.36 -9.28 7.37
C ILE A 96 -1.04 -9.84 8.76
N GLU A 97 -1.15 -9.00 9.79
CA GLU A 97 -0.80 -9.32 11.19
C GLU A 97 -1.57 -10.55 11.69
N GLN A 98 -2.82 -10.70 11.24
CA GLN A 98 -3.67 -11.85 11.58
C GLN A 98 -3.29 -13.15 10.84
N ASN A 99 -2.43 -13.10 9.83
CA ASN A 99 -1.95 -14.28 9.11
C ASN A 99 -0.74 -14.90 9.82
N GLN A 100 -0.98 -15.53 10.96
CA GLN A 100 0.07 -16.11 11.81
C GLN A 100 0.94 -17.15 11.09
N THR A 101 0.37 -17.87 10.13
CA THR A 101 1.12 -18.83 9.29
C THR A 101 2.19 -18.11 8.46
N ALA A 102 1.83 -17.01 7.81
CA ALA A 102 2.77 -16.23 7.01
C ALA A 102 3.79 -15.48 7.90
N VAL A 103 3.34 -14.88 9.01
CA VAL A 103 4.23 -14.22 9.99
C VAL A 103 5.28 -15.21 10.50
N SER A 104 4.87 -16.42 10.90
CA SER A 104 5.79 -17.47 11.37
C SER A 104 6.76 -17.92 10.28
N LEU A 105 6.30 -18.04 9.03
CA LEU A 105 7.15 -18.37 7.89
C LEU A 105 8.25 -17.33 7.70
N TYR A 106 7.91 -16.04 7.65
CA TYR A 106 8.88 -14.96 7.41
C TYR A 106 9.83 -14.78 8.60
N THR A 107 9.33 -14.85 9.82
CA THR A 107 10.18 -14.81 11.04
C THR A 107 11.16 -15.98 11.06
N GLY A 108 10.71 -17.20 10.71
CA GLY A 108 11.56 -18.39 10.61
C GLY A 108 12.59 -18.35 9.48
N LEU A 109 12.48 -17.41 8.55
CA LEU A 109 13.44 -17.11 7.48
C LEU A 109 14.37 -15.93 7.82
N GLY A 110 14.22 -15.32 8.99
CA GLY A 110 15.07 -14.23 9.46
C GLY A 110 14.52 -12.84 9.28
N PHE A 111 13.31 -12.67 8.70
CA PHE A 111 12.66 -11.38 8.66
C PHE A 111 12.29 -10.89 10.06
N ARG A 112 12.47 -9.59 10.30
CA ARG A 112 12.09 -8.94 11.56
C ARG A 112 11.06 -7.85 11.31
N PRO A 113 10.01 -7.71 12.14
CA PRO A 113 9.10 -6.58 12.06
C PRO A 113 9.86 -5.27 12.30
N ILE A 114 9.62 -4.27 11.43
CA ILE A 114 10.21 -2.93 11.57
C ILE A 114 9.16 -1.89 11.90
N ARG A 115 7.90 -2.09 11.49
CA ARG A 115 6.78 -1.23 11.88
C ARG A 115 5.44 -1.93 11.66
N ARG A 116 4.42 -1.40 12.32
CA ARG A 116 3.03 -1.77 12.09
C ARG A 116 2.38 -0.77 11.15
N LEU A 117 1.62 -1.29 10.19
CA LEU A 117 0.88 -0.51 9.19
C LEU A 117 -0.61 -0.67 9.46
N VAL A 118 -1.31 0.44 9.47
CA VAL A 118 -2.75 0.51 9.77
C VAL A 118 -3.51 1.17 8.62
N GLY A 119 -4.78 0.78 8.48
CA GLY A 119 -5.71 1.40 7.57
C GLY A 119 -6.80 2.17 8.32
N TYR A 120 -7.52 3.00 7.60
CA TYR A 120 -8.63 3.78 8.13
C TYR A 120 -9.79 3.78 7.14
N TYR A 121 -11.00 3.94 7.65
CA TYR A 121 -12.19 4.12 6.84
C TYR A 121 -13.07 5.22 7.42
N PHE A 122 -13.87 5.81 6.55
CA PHE A 122 -14.85 6.82 6.88
C PHE A 122 -16.15 6.53 6.11
N HIS A 123 -17.27 6.53 6.81
CA HIS A 123 -18.60 6.42 6.21
C HIS A 123 -19.31 7.77 6.29
N PRO A 124 -19.88 8.25 5.18
CA PRO A 124 -20.60 9.55 5.15
C PRO A 124 -21.73 9.64 6.17
N GLN A 125 -22.35 8.51 6.53
CA GLN A 125 -23.42 8.45 7.52
C GLN A 125 -22.94 8.76 8.95
N ASP A 126 -21.64 8.70 9.20
CA ASP A 126 -21.03 8.95 10.52
C ASP A 126 -20.69 10.45 10.68
N ALA A 127 -20.93 11.29 9.68
CA ALA A 127 -20.54 12.69 9.66
C ALA A 127 -21.72 13.64 9.87
N ASP A 128 -21.54 14.57 10.79
CA ASP A 128 -22.34 15.80 10.89
C ASP A 128 -21.85 16.80 9.83
N LEU A 129 -22.19 16.54 8.55
CA LEU A 129 -21.78 17.39 7.40
C LEU A 129 -22.58 18.70 7.31
N HIS A 130 -23.23 19.13 8.39
CA HIS A 130 -24.07 20.32 8.40
C HIS A 130 -23.21 21.59 8.49
N GLY A 131 -23.12 22.29 7.37
CA GLY A 131 -22.98 23.75 7.34
C GLY A 131 -21.59 24.35 7.46
N SER A 132 -20.54 23.75 6.89
CA SER A 132 -19.27 24.42 6.72
C SER A 132 -19.06 24.85 5.26
N ASP A 133 -18.51 26.04 5.07
CA ASP A 133 -17.98 26.52 3.79
C ASP A 133 -16.84 25.55 3.40
N HIS A 134 -17.16 24.55 2.56
CA HIS A 134 -16.21 23.49 2.23
C HIS A 134 -15.13 24.07 1.32
N GLU A 135 -13.89 23.98 1.77
CA GLU A 135 -12.73 24.35 0.95
C GLU A 135 -12.66 23.48 -0.31
N HIS A 136 -12.51 24.14 -1.46
CA HIS A 136 -12.50 23.45 -2.74
C HIS A 136 -11.15 22.79 -3.05
N LEU A 137 -11.18 21.47 -3.24
CA LEU A 137 -10.06 20.74 -3.78
C LEU A 137 -9.89 21.01 -5.27
N ARG A 138 -8.66 21.26 -5.70
CA ARG A 138 -8.30 21.42 -7.10
C ARG A 138 -7.44 20.26 -7.56
N GLU A 139 -7.54 19.91 -8.83
CA GLU A 139 -6.72 18.87 -9.44
C GLU A 139 -5.28 19.35 -9.67
N ILE A 140 -4.36 18.41 -9.56
CA ILE A 140 -2.94 18.58 -9.86
C ILE A 140 -2.40 17.29 -10.46
N ASP A 141 -1.37 17.36 -11.28
CA ASP A 141 -0.70 16.19 -11.84
C ASP A 141 -0.13 15.32 -10.69
N PRO A 142 -0.45 14.02 -10.61
CA PRO A 142 0.12 13.09 -9.63
C PRO A 142 1.65 13.09 -9.60
N LEU A 143 2.32 13.29 -10.75
CA LEU A 143 3.77 13.39 -10.83
C LEU A 143 4.30 14.61 -10.05
N MET A 144 3.59 15.73 -10.05
CA MET A 144 3.95 16.91 -9.24
C MET A 144 3.85 16.60 -7.75
N VAL A 145 2.80 15.88 -7.33
CA VAL A 145 2.66 15.46 -5.92
C VAL A 145 3.78 14.47 -5.54
N ALA A 146 4.13 13.53 -6.41
CA ALA A 146 5.25 12.61 -6.18
C ALA A 146 6.58 13.37 -5.96
N ARG A 147 6.86 14.40 -6.76
CA ARG A 147 8.03 15.27 -6.60
C ARG A 147 8.00 16.04 -5.26
N LEU A 148 6.84 16.55 -4.87
CA LEU A 148 6.66 17.18 -3.55
C LEU A 148 6.87 16.17 -2.42
N MET A 149 6.37 14.94 -2.55
CA MET A 149 6.60 13.90 -1.55
C MET A 149 8.07 13.57 -1.37
N ALA A 150 8.88 13.62 -2.43
CA ALA A 150 10.33 13.38 -2.35
C ALA A 150 11.06 14.44 -1.51
N THR A 151 10.57 15.68 -1.48
CA THR A 151 11.23 16.80 -0.76
C THR A 151 10.55 17.14 0.56
N GLU A 152 9.23 17.05 0.60
CA GLU A 152 8.39 17.47 1.71
C GLU A 152 7.88 16.29 2.57
N GLY A 153 7.97 15.04 2.05
CA GLY A 153 7.56 13.82 2.76
C GLY A 153 8.50 13.42 3.88
N GLU A 154 8.13 12.36 4.61
CA GLU A 154 9.01 11.69 5.55
C GLU A 154 10.04 10.82 4.79
N PRO A 155 11.28 10.72 5.27
CA PRO A 155 12.34 10.00 4.55
C PRO A 155 12.18 8.48 4.58
N ASP A 156 11.57 7.94 5.63
CA ASP A 156 11.40 6.50 5.84
C ASP A 156 9.92 6.12 5.75
N LEU A 157 9.40 6.03 4.53
CA LEU A 157 8.03 5.63 4.27
C LEU A 157 7.96 4.17 3.80
N PRO A 158 6.86 3.45 4.08
CA PRO A 158 6.58 2.16 3.48
C PRO A 158 6.54 2.24 1.95
N TRP A 159 6.84 1.12 1.30
CA TRP A 159 6.92 1.04 -0.17
C TRP A 159 5.76 1.70 -0.91
N MET A 160 4.54 1.48 -0.43
CA MET A 160 3.33 1.98 -1.05
C MET A 160 3.11 3.49 -0.87
N LEU A 161 3.84 4.13 0.05
CA LEU A 161 3.78 5.57 0.32
C LEU A 161 5.01 6.33 -0.19
N MET A 162 5.98 5.64 -0.80
CA MET A 162 7.16 6.29 -1.40
C MET A 162 6.77 7.09 -2.65
N PRO A 163 7.49 8.19 -2.97
CA PRO A 163 7.27 9.00 -4.16
C PRO A 163 7.26 8.20 -5.47
N GLU A 164 8.09 7.16 -5.56
CA GLU A 164 8.21 6.28 -6.72
C GLU A 164 6.90 5.55 -7.05
N THR A 165 6.09 5.23 -6.04
CA THR A 165 4.77 4.62 -6.24
C THR A 165 3.83 5.56 -6.99
N PHE A 166 3.92 6.85 -6.72
CA PHE A 166 3.02 7.86 -7.27
C PHE A 166 3.56 8.48 -8.57
N SER A 167 4.88 8.44 -8.81
CA SER A 167 5.48 8.92 -10.06
C SER A 167 5.05 8.14 -11.29
N ALA A 168 4.60 6.89 -11.11
CA ALA A 168 4.09 6.03 -12.17
C ALA A 168 2.55 6.03 -12.26
N ALA A 169 1.88 6.94 -11.56
CA ALA A 169 0.42 7.03 -11.56
C ALA A 169 -0.11 7.47 -12.93
N THR A 170 -1.16 6.79 -13.38
CA THR A 170 -1.90 7.10 -14.62
C THR A 170 -3.39 7.10 -14.31
N GLN A 171 -4.20 7.61 -15.21
CA GLN A 171 -5.67 7.52 -15.08
C GLN A 171 -6.09 6.08 -14.73
N PRO A 172 -7.08 5.91 -13.85
CA PRO A 172 -7.96 6.92 -13.23
C PRO A 172 -7.41 7.57 -11.95
N VAL A 173 -6.14 7.34 -11.55
CA VAL A 173 -5.56 7.97 -10.36
C VAL A 173 -5.61 9.49 -10.49
N GLN A 174 -6.18 10.14 -9.48
CA GLN A 174 -6.31 11.59 -9.42
C GLN A 174 -5.52 12.12 -8.20
N ALA A 175 -4.82 13.22 -8.39
CA ALA A 175 -4.24 13.99 -7.30
C ALA A 175 -4.99 15.30 -7.10
N LEU A 176 -5.17 15.66 -5.84
CA LEU A 176 -5.93 16.83 -5.40
C LEU A 176 -5.08 17.66 -4.45
N HIS A 177 -5.27 18.97 -4.47
CA HIS A 177 -4.63 19.85 -3.49
C HIS A 177 -5.60 20.84 -2.87
N LEU A 178 -5.30 21.23 -1.64
CA LEU A 178 -5.92 22.30 -0.90
C LEU A 178 -4.91 23.43 -0.72
N ASN A 179 -5.15 24.56 -1.42
CA ASN A 179 -4.33 25.78 -1.35
C ASN A 179 -2.83 25.55 -1.63
N GLU A 180 -2.46 24.51 -2.39
CA GLU A 180 -1.07 24.11 -2.66
C GLU A 180 -0.24 23.81 -1.38
N ILE A 181 -0.92 23.54 -0.27
CA ILE A 181 -0.31 23.26 1.05
C ILE A 181 -0.51 21.79 1.43
N ALA A 182 -1.72 21.28 1.26
CA ALA A 182 -2.06 19.89 1.54
C ALA A 182 -2.49 19.19 0.25
N PHE A 183 -2.11 17.92 0.11
CA PHE A 183 -2.29 17.14 -1.10
C PHE A 183 -2.84 15.75 -0.76
N ALA A 184 -3.67 15.21 -1.63
CA ALA A 184 -4.19 13.86 -1.57
C ALA A 184 -4.08 13.16 -2.92
N ILE A 185 -3.87 11.85 -2.91
CA ILE A 185 -3.91 11.01 -4.11
C ILE A 185 -5.01 9.98 -3.91
N VAL A 186 -5.97 9.94 -4.81
CA VAL A 186 -7.07 8.96 -4.84
C VAL A 186 -6.89 7.98 -5.98
N ALA A 187 -7.27 6.73 -5.78
CA ALA A 187 -7.04 5.67 -6.77
C ALA A 187 -7.94 5.82 -8.00
N ASP A 188 -9.23 6.02 -7.74
CA ASP A 188 -10.26 6.19 -8.75
C ASP A 188 -11.40 7.04 -8.15
N PRO A 189 -11.60 8.27 -8.65
CA PRO A 189 -12.62 9.16 -8.13
C PRO A 189 -14.05 8.74 -8.50
N GLU A 190 -14.23 7.79 -9.43
CA GLU A 190 -15.53 7.28 -9.85
C GLU A 190 -15.91 5.94 -9.19
N ALA A 191 -15.00 5.38 -8.37
CA ALA A 191 -15.27 4.12 -7.69
C ALA A 191 -16.37 4.25 -6.62
N GLU A 192 -17.11 3.18 -6.35
CA GLU A 192 -18.10 3.12 -5.27
C GLU A 192 -17.49 3.38 -3.87
N LYS A 193 -16.23 3.04 -3.70
CA LYS A 193 -15.42 3.30 -2.51
C LYS A 193 -14.16 4.07 -2.90
N ILE A 194 -14.00 5.24 -2.33
CA ILE A 194 -12.84 6.10 -2.60
C ILE A 194 -11.62 5.63 -1.78
N VAL A 195 -10.59 5.21 -2.49
CA VAL A 195 -9.33 4.81 -1.85
C VAL A 195 -8.35 5.97 -1.88
N VAL A 196 -8.06 6.56 -0.73
CA VAL A 196 -7.04 7.59 -0.54
C VAL A 196 -5.69 6.88 -0.39
N ARG A 197 -4.84 6.99 -1.40
CA ARG A 197 -3.56 6.30 -1.48
C ARG A 197 -2.41 7.04 -0.81
N GLY A 198 -2.51 8.35 -0.70
CA GLY A 198 -1.47 9.18 -0.10
C GLY A 198 -2.01 10.52 0.35
N LEU A 199 -1.41 11.05 1.42
CA LEU A 199 -1.65 12.39 1.95
C LEU A 199 -0.31 13.07 2.21
N LEU A 200 -0.20 14.33 1.86
CA LEU A 200 0.97 15.15 2.14
C LEU A 200 0.56 16.53 2.65
N VAL A 201 1.23 17.02 3.69
CA VAL A 201 1.21 18.42 4.09
C VAL A 201 2.64 18.94 4.02
N LYS A 202 2.87 20.07 3.33
CA LYS A 202 4.19 20.70 3.25
C LYS A 202 4.76 20.96 4.65
N LYS A 203 6.04 20.69 4.85
CA LYS A 203 6.72 20.75 6.17
C LYS A 203 6.45 22.04 6.94
N ALA A 204 6.55 23.19 6.25
CA ALA A 204 6.33 24.50 6.85
C ALA A 204 4.90 24.75 7.38
N HIS A 205 3.95 23.92 6.96
CA HIS A 205 2.52 24.06 7.29
C HIS A 205 2.00 22.93 8.19
N ARG A 206 2.83 22.00 8.60
CA ARG A 206 2.46 20.91 9.52
C ARG A 206 2.07 21.45 10.89
N ARG A 207 1.26 20.68 11.62
CA ARG A 207 0.74 21.01 12.97
C ARG A 207 -0.10 22.30 13.02
N ARG A 208 -0.62 22.74 11.87
CA ARG A 208 -1.50 23.91 11.73
C ARG A 208 -2.90 23.55 11.23
N GLY A 209 -3.34 22.29 11.40
CA GLY A 209 -4.67 21.82 11.05
C GLY A 209 -4.87 21.39 9.58
N TRP A 210 -3.88 21.57 8.70
CA TRP A 210 -4.02 21.26 7.27
C TRP A 210 -4.32 19.80 6.97
N GLY A 211 -3.85 18.87 7.80
CA GLY A 211 -4.19 17.46 7.67
C GLY A 211 -5.68 17.19 7.90
N SER A 212 -6.29 17.83 8.90
CA SER A 212 -7.75 17.71 9.14
C SER A 212 -8.54 18.40 8.03
N ARG A 213 -8.13 19.61 7.60
CA ARG A 213 -8.81 20.37 6.54
C ARG A 213 -8.88 19.59 5.22
N ILE A 214 -7.78 18.93 4.80
CA ILE A 214 -7.81 18.16 3.55
C ILE A 214 -8.68 16.90 3.70
N LEU A 215 -8.73 16.26 4.88
CA LEU A 215 -9.65 15.14 5.11
C LEU A 215 -11.10 15.60 5.00
N THR A 216 -11.48 16.68 5.69
CA THR A 216 -12.83 17.26 5.60
C THR A 216 -13.20 17.67 4.16
N ALA A 217 -12.26 18.24 3.40
CA ALA A 217 -12.49 18.59 2.00
C ALA A 217 -12.68 17.34 1.11
N LEU A 218 -11.97 16.23 1.38
CA LEU A 218 -12.20 14.96 0.70
C LEU A 218 -13.55 14.34 1.06
N GLU A 219 -13.94 14.37 2.33
CA GLU A 219 -15.24 13.92 2.83
C GLU A 219 -16.39 14.67 2.14
N ALA A 220 -16.27 15.99 2.02
CA ALA A 220 -17.25 16.82 1.33
C ALA A 220 -17.30 16.55 -0.19
N ARG A 221 -16.14 16.39 -0.84
CA ARG A 221 -16.09 16.11 -2.29
C ARG A 221 -16.71 14.77 -2.64
N PHE A 222 -16.60 13.77 -1.77
CA PHE A 222 -17.08 12.40 -1.97
C PHE A 222 -18.16 12.02 -0.94
N ALA A 223 -19.04 12.98 -0.62
CA ALA A 223 -20.02 12.88 0.47
C ALA A 223 -21.03 11.72 0.36
N ASP A 224 -21.20 11.16 -0.84
CA ASP A 224 -22.07 10.02 -1.14
C ASP A 224 -21.38 8.65 -1.04
N ARG A 225 -20.08 8.62 -0.82
CA ARG A 225 -19.27 7.40 -0.92
C ARG A 225 -18.35 7.22 0.28
N PRO A 226 -18.15 5.96 0.73
CA PRO A 226 -17.18 5.67 1.79
C PRO A 226 -15.74 5.93 1.31
N LEU A 227 -14.91 6.48 2.20
CA LEU A 227 -13.49 6.69 1.97
C LEU A 227 -12.69 5.66 2.77
N ALA A 228 -11.54 5.24 2.23
CA ALA A 228 -10.63 4.36 2.92
C ALA A 228 -9.17 4.68 2.63
N ILE A 229 -8.34 4.47 3.63
CA ILE A 229 -6.88 4.42 3.52
C ILE A 229 -6.50 2.97 3.79
N PRO A 230 -5.88 2.26 2.83
CA PRO A 230 -5.42 0.90 3.05
C PRO A 230 -4.41 0.82 4.20
N ALA A 231 -4.20 -0.37 4.74
CA ALA A 231 -3.22 -0.62 5.81
C ALA A 231 -1.76 -0.45 5.31
N TRP A 232 -1.44 0.76 4.85
CA TRP A 232 -0.11 1.19 4.40
C TRP A 232 0.48 2.30 5.26
N ALA A 233 -0.33 2.94 6.09
CA ALA A 233 0.13 4.04 6.94
C ALA A 233 0.84 3.49 8.18
N PRO A 234 2.09 3.92 8.47
CA PRO A 234 2.70 3.65 9.77
C PRO A 234 1.82 4.14 10.91
N GLU A 235 1.57 3.28 11.90
CA GLU A 235 0.67 3.58 13.02
C GLU A 235 1.03 4.89 13.75
N ASN A 236 2.29 5.23 13.79
CA ASN A 236 2.83 6.43 14.44
C ASN A 236 3.02 7.64 13.52
N LEU A 237 2.71 7.54 12.22
CA LEU A 237 2.99 8.62 11.25
C LEU A 237 2.09 9.82 11.45
N ALA A 238 0.97 9.81 11.89
CA ALA A 238 0.10 10.98 12.15
C ALA A 238 -0.85 10.67 13.33
N PRO A 239 -0.30 10.50 14.54
CA PRO A 239 -1.06 9.98 15.66
C PRO A 239 -2.29 10.83 15.94
N GLY A 240 -3.46 10.21 15.87
CA GLY A 240 -4.75 10.82 16.19
C GLY A 240 -5.32 11.73 15.10
N LEU A 241 -4.67 11.94 13.94
CA LEU A 241 -5.24 12.74 12.84
C LEU A 241 -6.58 12.17 12.40
N PHE A 242 -6.59 10.92 11.97
CA PHE A 242 -7.76 10.24 11.44
C PHE A 242 -8.89 10.12 12.49
N ARG A 243 -8.55 9.74 13.72
CA ARG A 243 -9.54 9.65 14.80
C ARG A 243 -10.20 10.99 15.10
N ARG A 244 -9.44 12.09 15.13
CA ARG A 244 -10.00 13.43 15.34
C ARG A 244 -10.86 13.92 14.19
N ALA A 245 -10.64 13.39 12.99
CA ALA A 245 -11.47 13.62 11.81
C ALA A 245 -12.67 12.64 11.71
N GLY A 246 -12.95 11.83 12.72
CA GLY A 246 -14.07 10.88 12.71
C GLY A 246 -13.80 9.56 11.96
N TRP A 247 -12.60 9.36 11.44
CA TRP A 247 -12.24 8.11 10.77
C TRP A 247 -12.00 6.98 11.77
N GLN A 248 -12.45 5.80 11.41
CA GLN A 248 -12.26 4.59 12.20
C GLN A 248 -11.07 3.78 11.67
N GLN A 249 -10.32 3.17 12.57
CA GLN A 249 -9.21 2.29 12.17
C GLN A 249 -9.75 0.96 11.68
N GLU A 250 -9.19 0.45 10.58
CA GLU A 250 -9.49 -0.89 10.07
C GLU A 250 -9.04 -1.97 11.04
N LYS A 251 -9.81 -3.08 11.07
CA LYS A 251 -9.45 -4.24 11.90
C LYS A 251 -8.25 -4.99 11.35
N LEU A 252 -8.05 -4.93 10.05
CA LEU A 252 -7.00 -5.63 9.33
C LEU A 252 -5.78 -4.72 9.23
N ASN A 253 -4.69 -5.14 9.87
CA ASN A 253 -3.43 -4.41 9.91
C ASN A 253 -2.32 -5.25 9.29
N GLN A 254 -1.18 -4.64 8.98
CA GLN A 254 -0.03 -5.33 8.44
C GLN A 254 1.21 -5.08 9.31
N LEU A 255 2.12 -6.04 9.30
CA LEU A 255 3.50 -5.85 9.74
C LEU A 255 4.37 -5.65 8.51
N GLU A 256 5.10 -4.54 8.46
CA GLU A 256 6.22 -4.41 7.54
C GLU A 256 7.42 -5.10 8.18
N MET A 257 7.98 -6.06 7.44
CA MET A 257 9.10 -6.86 7.90
C MET A 257 10.29 -6.70 6.96
N LYS A 258 11.50 -6.80 7.49
CA LYS A 258 12.76 -6.63 6.75
C LYS A 258 13.75 -7.72 7.10
N ILE A 259 14.54 -8.13 6.11
CA ILE A 259 15.78 -8.88 6.25
C ILE A 259 16.90 -8.12 5.56
N GLU A 260 18.09 -8.09 6.14
CA GLU A 260 19.30 -7.50 5.56
C GLU A 260 20.25 -8.63 5.11
N PHE A 261 20.99 -8.40 4.02
CA PHE A 261 21.93 -9.35 3.44
C PHE A 261 23.38 -8.98 3.75
#